data_9adfbf91acc84bc44045b19949fea136
#
_entry.id   9adfbf91acc84bc44045b19949fea136
#
_cell.length_a   1.000
_cell.length_b   1.000
_cell.length_c   1.000
_cell.angle_alpha   90.00
_cell.angle_beta   90.00
_cell.angle_gamma   90.00
#
_symmetry.space_group_name_H-M   'P 1'
#
loop_
_entity.id
_entity.type
_entity.pdbx_description
1 polymer ?
#
loop_
_entity_poly.entity_id
_entity_poly.type
_entity_poly.pdbx_seq_one_letter_code
_entity_poly.pdbx_strand_id
1 'polypeptide(L)'
;LVVRDEHGVWTVLRETIGVQAEEVFAALTTEAGLTRWFPVAARIDLRAGGSIVLGWDRKFRRTLTIGITAFDAGGSVTWAWPARSGDSTIPIEWTVKPSVEEGAEVILRMGPIAPEPDLLISMAEDGESWRWYLCNLRTVLESRNDMRTVRPL
;
A
#
# COMPACT_ATOMS: atom_id res chain seq x y z
N LEU A 1 -0.70 -14.27 2.31
CA LEU A 1 0.18 -15.31 1.79
C LEU A 1 1.65 -14.92 1.99
N VAL A 2 2.43 -15.82 2.54
CA VAL A 2 3.88 -15.65 2.69
C VAL A 2 4.57 -16.56 1.68
N VAL A 3 5.49 -15.99 0.91
CA VAL A 3 6.23 -16.70 -0.13
C VAL A 3 7.72 -16.56 0.12
N ARG A 4 8.48 -17.59 -0.11
CA ARG A 4 9.94 -17.57 -0.05
C ARG A 4 10.51 -17.87 -1.43
N ASP A 5 11.49 -17.08 -1.84
CA ASP A 5 12.26 -17.29 -3.05
C ASP A 5 13.78 -17.17 -2.76
N GLU A 6 14.60 -17.12 -3.80
CA GLU A 6 16.06 -16.98 -3.69
C GLU A 6 16.50 -15.64 -3.07
N HIS A 7 15.63 -14.60 -3.10
CA HIS A 7 15.93 -13.28 -2.57
C HIS A 7 15.48 -13.10 -1.11
N GLY A 8 14.62 -13.97 -0.59
CA GLY A 8 14.13 -13.92 0.77
C GLY A 8 12.64 -14.23 0.90
N VAL A 9 12.02 -13.62 1.88
CA VAL A 9 10.61 -13.86 2.23
C VAL A 9 9.77 -12.64 1.85
N TRP A 10 8.61 -12.91 1.27
CA TRP A 10 7.68 -11.91 0.78
C TRP A 10 6.30 -12.09 1.41
N THR A 11 5.64 -10.99 1.72
CA THR A 11 4.19 -10.98 1.97
C THR A 11 3.49 -10.62 0.66
N VAL A 12 2.51 -11.43 0.26
CA VAL A 12 1.69 -11.17 -0.92
C VAL A 12 0.23 -11.10 -0.50
N LEU A 13 -0.41 -9.97 -0.71
CA LEU A 13 -1.82 -9.75 -0.42
C LEU A 13 -2.54 -9.42 -1.73
N ARG A 14 -3.73 -9.98 -1.88
CA ARG A 14 -4.59 -9.76 -3.05
C ARG A 14 -5.96 -9.34 -2.61
N GLU A 15 -6.57 -8.45 -3.38
CA GLU A 15 -7.95 -8.03 -3.19
C GLU A 15 -8.60 -7.80 -4.55
N THR A 16 -9.83 -8.25 -4.70
CA THR A 16 -10.67 -7.92 -5.86
C THR A 16 -11.63 -6.81 -5.47
N ILE A 17 -11.66 -5.75 -6.25
CA ILE A 17 -12.47 -4.56 -5.99
C ILE A 17 -13.39 -4.32 -7.17
N GLY A 18 -14.68 -4.15 -6.91
CA GLY A 18 -15.74 -4.04 -7.92
C GLY A 18 -15.83 -2.70 -8.64
N VAL A 19 -14.68 -2.03 -8.89
CA VAL A 19 -14.60 -0.80 -9.67
C VAL A 19 -13.50 -0.93 -10.73
N GLN A 20 -13.45 0.00 -11.67
CA GLN A 20 -12.48 -0.03 -12.76
C GLN A 20 -11.03 0.07 -12.25
N ALA A 21 -10.10 -0.59 -12.95
CA ALA A 21 -8.68 -0.59 -12.57
C ALA A 21 -8.09 0.82 -12.48
N GLU A 22 -8.50 1.72 -13.36
CA GLU A 22 -8.06 3.12 -13.35
C GLU A 22 -8.46 3.85 -12.06
N GLU A 23 -9.66 3.59 -11.55
CA GLU A 23 -10.13 4.18 -10.30
C GLU A 23 -9.36 3.63 -9.10
N VAL A 24 -9.08 2.35 -9.09
CA VAL A 24 -8.26 1.72 -8.04
C VAL A 24 -6.84 2.28 -8.07
N PHE A 25 -6.24 2.39 -9.25
CA PHE A 25 -4.87 2.91 -9.38
C PHE A 25 -4.78 4.39 -8.99
N ALA A 26 -5.79 5.20 -9.31
CA ALA A 26 -5.89 6.57 -8.85
C ALA A 26 -5.94 6.68 -7.31
N ALA A 27 -6.56 5.72 -6.64
CA ALA A 27 -6.58 5.65 -5.17
C ALA A 27 -5.20 5.39 -4.56
N LEU A 28 -4.26 4.85 -5.32
CA LEU A 28 -2.86 4.60 -4.90
C LEU A 28 -1.89 5.71 -5.31
N THR A 29 -2.25 6.53 -6.29
CA THR A 29 -1.30 7.41 -6.99
C THR A 29 -1.69 8.87 -6.99
N THR A 30 -2.81 9.25 -6.41
CA THR A 30 -3.23 10.65 -6.29
C THR A 30 -3.41 11.04 -4.83
N GLU A 31 -3.23 12.32 -4.52
CA GLU A 31 -3.45 12.86 -3.18
C GLU A 31 -4.90 12.64 -2.73
N ALA A 32 -5.85 12.99 -3.58
CA ALA A 32 -7.27 12.79 -3.31
C ALA A 32 -7.62 11.30 -3.15
N GLY A 33 -7.03 10.43 -3.97
CA GLY A 33 -7.25 8.99 -3.91
C GLY A 33 -6.71 8.37 -2.63
N LEU A 34 -5.46 8.66 -2.28
CA LEU A 34 -4.81 8.12 -1.07
C LEU A 34 -5.53 8.52 0.20
N THR A 35 -5.97 9.76 0.32
CA THR A 35 -6.62 10.27 1.53
C THR A 35 -8.00 9.69 1.77
N ARG A 36 -8.58 9.02 0.78
CA ARG A 36 -9.86 8.32 0.94
C ARG A 36 -9.77 7.09 1.83
N TRP A 37 -8.64 6.42 1.86
CA TRP A 37 -8.54 5.10 2.50
C TRP A 37 -7.33 4.92 3.42
N PHE A 38 -6.29 5.72 3.30
CA PHE A 38 -5.02 5.48 3.99
C PHE A 38 -4.61 6.66 4.88
N PRO A 39 -3.84 7.70 4.44
CA PRO A 39 -3.49 8.82 5.32
C PRO A 39 -4.63 9.84 5.41
N VAL A 40 -4.50 10.76 6.34
CA VAL A 40 -5.43 11.91 6.44
C VAL A 40 -5.13 12.99 5.40
N ALA A 41 -3.84 13.17 5.09
CA ALA A 41 -3.36 14.09 4.09
C ALA A 41 -2.20 13.45 3.30
N ALA A 42 -1.98 13.88 2.08
CA ALA A 42 -0.89 13.37 1.25
C ALA A 42 -0.38 14.42 0.27
N ARG A 43 0.91 14.35 -0.04
CA ARG A 43 1.55 15.07 -1.14
C ARG A 43 2.33 14.07 -1.96
N ILE A 44 2.22 14.13 -3.28
CA ILE A 44 2.82 13.15 -4.17
C ILE A 44 3.64 13.84 -5.25
N ASP A 45 4.87 13.40 -5.42
CA ASP A 45 5.69 13.59 -6.61
C ASP A 45 5.74 12.24 -7.34
N LEU A 46 4.80 12.04 -8.28
CA LEU A 46 4.54 10.73 -8.90
C LEU A 46 5.49 10.47 -10.05
N ARG A 47 6.64 9.92 -9.73
CA ARG A 47 7.66 9.47 -10.70
C ARG A 47 8.64 8.52 -10.02
N ALA A 48 9.36 7.73 -10.79
CA ALA A 48 10.52 7.01 -10.28
C ALA A 48 11.54 8.04 -9.74
N GLY A 49 11.99 7.85 -8.52
CA GLY A 49 12.83 8.82 -7.78
C GLY A 49 12.03 9.92 -7.07
N GLY A 50 10.72 9.95 -7.21
CA GLY A 50 9.83 10.85 -6.48
C GLY A 50 9.54 10.36 -5.06
N SER A 51 8.53 10.95 -4.44
CA SER A 51 8.16 10.65 -3.06
C SER A 51 6.68 10.87 -2.78
N ILE A 52 6.23 10.27 -1.68
CA ILE A 52 4.92 10.52 -1.10
C ILE A 52 5.12 10.97 0.35
N VAL A 53 4.56 12.11 0.71
CA VAL A 53 4.47 12.56 2.10
C VAL A 53 3.10 12.17 2.61
N LEU A 54 3.05 11.23 3.55
CA LEU A 54 1.84 10.79 4.22
C LEU A 54 1.65 11.63 5.49
N GLY A 55 0.52 12.29 5.62
CA GLY A 55 0.16 13.08 6.80
C GLY A 55 -0.89 12.38 7.64
N TRP A 56 -0.65 12.27 8.92
CA TRP A 56 -1.58 11.66 9.88
C TRP A 56 -2.53 12.70 10.50
N ASP A 57 -2.35 13.96 10.13
CA ASP A 57 -3.24 15.06 10.40
C ASP A 57 -3.26 16.02 9.20
N ARG A 58 -4.30 16.86 9.12
CA ARG A 58 -4.50 17.79 7.98
C ARG A 58 -3.42 18.87 7.85
N LYS A 59 -2.68 19.13 8.92
CA LYS A 59 -1.64 20.17 8.97
C LYS A 59 -0.24 19.61 8.74
N PHE A 60 -0.11 18.33 8.42
CA PHE A 60 1.17 17.65 8.24
C PHE A 60 2.14 17.81 9.41
N ARG A 61 1.63 17.81 10.66
CA ARG A 61 2.49 17.86 11.86
C ARG A 61 3.18 16.53 12.12
N ARG A 62 2.48 15.43 11.85
CA ARG A 62 3.04 14.08 11.90
C ARG A 62 3.00 13.51 10.49
N THR A 63 4.16 13.20 9.98
CA THR A 63 4.33 12.75 8.59
C THR A 63 5.25 11.55 8.52
N LEU A 64 5.08 10.80 7.45
CA LEU A 64 6.02 9.80 6.98
C LEU A 64 6.27 10.07 5.50
N THR A 65 7.53 10.24 5.14
CA THR A 65 7.91 10.38 3.73
C THR A 65 8.43 9.05 3.23
N ILE A 66 7.85 8.56 2.13
CA ILE A 66 8.29 7.34 1.45
C ILE A 66 8.77 7.67 0.04
N GLY A 67 9.76 6.92 -0.44
CA GLY A 67 10.24 7.05 -1.81
C GLY A 67 9.35 6.28 -2.79
N ILE A 68 9.34 6.74 -4.04
CA ILE A 68 8.82 5.98 -5.17
C ILE A 68 10.02 5.51 -5.98
N THR A 69 10.25 4.21 -6.02
CA THR A 69 11.41 3.63 -6.70
C THR A 69 11.10 3.16 -8.13
N ALA A 70 9.84 2.87 -8.40
CA ALA A 70 9.36 2.50 -9.73
C ALA A 70 7.92 2.98 -9.92
N PHE A 71 7.61 3.39 -11.13
CA PHE A 71 6.27 3.83 -11.52
C PHE A 71 6.01 3.49 -12.97
N ASP A 72 4.87 2.85 -13.23
CA ASP A 72 4.35 2.56 -14.56
C ASP A 72 2.87 2.96 -14.59
N ALA A 73 2.53 3.94 -15.45
CA ALA A 73 1.15 4.41 -15.62
C ALA A 73 0.17 3.30 -16.06
N GLY A 74 0.68 2.17 -16.55
CA GLY A 74 -0.11 0.99 -16.88
C GLY A 74 -0.67 0.23 -15.69
N GLY A 75 -0.28 0.56 -14.46
CA GLY A 75 -0.90 0.01 -13.26
C GLY A 75 0.05 -0.53 -12.20
N SER A 76 1.28 -0.03 -12.10
CA SER A 76 2.18 -0.43 -11.02
C SER A 76 2.94 0.75 -10.41
N VAL A 77 3.19 0.66 -9.12
CA VAL A 77 4.02 1.61 -8.38
C VAL A 77 4.71 0.86 -7.25
N THR A 78 5.98 1.19 -7.01
CA THR A 78 6.76 0.61 -5.92
C THR A 78 7.15 1.70 -4.93
N TRP A 79 6.80 1.48 -3.67
CA TRP A 79 7.13 2.34 -2.56
C TRP A 79 8.35 1.81 -1.82
N ALA A 80 9.24 2.69 -1.40
CA ALA A 80 10.31 2.39 -0.47
C ALA A 80 9.81 2.67 0.94
N TRP A 81 9.32 1.64 1.62
CA TRP A 81 8.76 1.76 2.97
C TRP A 81 9.87 1.70 4.01
N PRO A 82 9.91 2.62 4.98
CA PRO A 82 10.94 2.57 6.04
C PRO A 82 10.86 1.28 6.85
N ALA A 83 12.00 0.62 7.01
CA ALA A 83 12.11 -0.52 7.91
C ALA A 83 11.98 -0.05 9.37
N ARG A 84 11.58 -0.93 10.27
CA ARG A 84 11.40 -0.59 11.69
C ARG A 84 12.70 -0.22 12.40
N SER A 85 13.83 -0.65 11.87
CA SER A 85 15.15 -0.35 12.42
C SER A 85 16.11 0.10 11.33
N GLY A 86 16.96 1.09 11.65
CA GLY A 86 17.97 1.61 10.74
C GLY A 86 17.41 2.52 9.65
N ASP A 87 18.25 2.83 8.68
CA ASP A 87 17.92 3.69 7.54
C ASP A 87 17.50 2.90 6.29
N SER A 88 17.27 1.59 6.45
CA SER A 88 16.88 0.72 5.34
C SER A 88 15.40 0.86 5.00
N THR A 89 15.07 0.46 3.79
CA THR A 89 13.69 0.43 3.31
C THR A 89 13.32 -0.97 2.83
N ILE A 90 12.02 -1.25 2.83
CA ILE A 90 11.46 -2.49 2.30
C ILE A 90 10.57 -2.11 1.11
N PRO A 91 10.78 -2.71 -0.07
CA PRO A 91 9.89 -2.46 -1.20
C PRO A 91 8.47 -2.91 -0.92
N ILE A 92 7.50 -2.06 -1.26
CA ILE A 92 6.09 -2.43 -1.37
C ILE A 92 5.68 -2.21 -2.81
N GLU A 93 5.48 -3.30 -3.52
CA GLU A 93 5.07 -3.28 -4.91
C GLU A 93 3.54 -3.37 -5.00
N TRP A 94 2.93 -2.37 -5.62
CA TRP A 94 1.51 -2.34 -5.92
C TRP A 94 1.30 -2.62 -7.40
N THR A 95 0.44 -3.58 -7.71
CA THR A 95 0.00 -3.85 -9.07
C THR A 95 -1.52 -3.83 -9.11
N VAL A 96 -2.07 -3.10 -10.07
CA VAL A 96 -3.51 -3.04 -10.33
C VAL A 96 -3.74 -3.45 -11.78
N LYS A 97 -4.62 -4.41 -11.97
CA LYS A 97 -4.99 -4.91 -13.30
C LYS A 97 -6.49 -5.20 -13.35
N PRO A 98 -7.11 -5.18 -14.54
CA PRO A 98 -8.47 -5.64 -14.67
C PRO A 98 -8.63 -7.07 -14.16
N SER A 99 -9.72 -7.34 -13.44
CA SER A 99 -10.08 -8.69 -13.02
C SER A 99 -10.65 -9.47 -14.20
N VAL A 100 -10.49 -10.79 -14.17
CA VAL A 100 -11.05 -11.69 -15.18
C VAL A 100 -12.58 -11.66 -15.16
N GLU A 101 -13.19 -11.48 -14.00
CA GLU A 101 -14.64 -11.42 -13.84
C GLU A 101 -15.18 -10.01 -14.01
N GLU A 102 -15.04 -9.20 -12.99
CA GLU A 102 -15.46 -7.79 -12.99
C GLU A 102 -14.56 -7.00 -12.06
N GLY A 103 -14.37 -5.68 -12.37
CA GLY A 103 -13.60 -4.79 -11.54
C GLY A 103 -12.10 -4.93 -11.72
N ALA A 104 -11.37 -4.82 -10.61
CA ALA A 104 -9.92 -4.83 -10.60
C ALA A 104 -9.35 -5.78 -9.55
N GLU A 105 -8.18 -6.33 -9.84
CA GLU A 105 -7.36 -7.05 -8.88
C GLU A 105 -6.21 -6.15 -8.43
N VAL A 106 -6.08 -6.00 -7.11
CA VAL A 106 -4.96 -5.30 -6.48
C VAL A 106 -4.05 -6.33 -5.84
N ILE A 107 -2.78 -6.24 -6.14
CA ILE A 107 -1.74 -7.09 -5.56
C ILE A 107 -0.75 -6.19 -4.84
N LEU A 108 -0.58 -6.43 -3.55
CA LEU A 108 0.50 -5.85 -2.74
C LEU A 108 1.55 -6.93 -2.50
N ARG A 109 2.79 -6.62 -2.83
CA ARG A 109 3.92 -7.50 -2.58
C ARG A 109 4.98 -6.74 -1.79
N MET A 110 5.24 -7.18 -0.56
CA MET A 110 6.17 -6.52 0.36
C MET A 110 7.35 -7.43 0.67
N GLY A 111 8.54 -6.94 0.47
CA GLY A 111 9.78 -7.68 0.67
C GLY A 111 10.84 -7.34 -0.41
N PRO A 112 11.90 -8.17 -0.53
CA PRO A 112 12.17 -9.35 0.30
C PRO A 112 12.73 -8.96 1.67
N ILE A 113 12.52 -9.82 2.66
CA ILE A 113 13.19 -9.72 3.96
C ILE A 113 13.97 -11.01 4.24
N ALA A 114 15.01 -10.89 5.06
CA ALA A 114 15.75 -12.08 5.52
C ALA A 114 14.87 -12.95 6.43
N PRO A 115 14.98 -14.29 6.36
CA PRO A 115 14.15 -15.18 7.16
C PRO A 115 14.64 -15.28 8.63
N GLU A 116 14.78 -14.14 9.27
CA GLU A 116 15.19 -14.02 10.67
C GLU A 116 13.94 -13.87 11.56
N PRO A 117 13.91 -14.48 12.77
CA PRO A 117 12.72 -14.50 13.62
C PRO A 117 12.09 -13.12 13.86
N ASP A 118 12.89 -12.14 14.25
CA ASP A 118 12.38 -10.78 14.54
C ASP A 118 11.82 -10.08 13.30
N LEU A 119 12.45 -10.29 12.15
CA LEU A 119 11.96 -9.75 10.87
C LEU A 119 10.68 -10.43 10.42
N LEU A 120 10.56 -11.75 10.65
CA LEU A 120 9.33 -12.49 10.35
C LEU A 120 8.17 -12.06 11.23
N ILE A 121 8.41 -11.77 12.51
CA ILE A 121 7.39 -11.25 13.41
C ILE A 121 6.93 -9.86 12.93
N SER A 122 7.86 -8.97 12.64
CA SER A 122 7.54 -7.63 12.11
C SER A 122 6.76 -7.71 10.80
N MET A 123 7.15 -8.62 9.91
CA MET A 123 6.46 -8.86 8.65
C MET A 123 5.01 -9.33 8.87
N ALA A 124 4.78 -10.21 9.84
CA ALA A 124 3.43 -10.69 10.16
C ALA A 124 2.54 -9.56 10.65
N GLU A 125 3.05 -8.70 11.53
CA GLU A 125 2.34 -7.52 12.04
C GLU A 125 2.04 -6.51 10.92
N ASP A 126 3.01 -6.24 10.06
CA ASP A 126 2.84 -5.35 8.92
C ASP A 126 1.82 -5.92 7.92
N GLY A 127 1.85 -7.22 7.69
CA GLY A 127 0.89 -7.91 6.83
C GLY A 127 -0.55 -7.80 7.35
N GLU A 128 -0.75 -7.88 8.66
CA GLU A 128 -2.05 -7.69 9.29
C GLU A 128 -2.56 -6.25 9.10
N SER A 129 -1.70 -5.26 9.30
CA SER A 129 -2.03 -3.85 9.09
C SER A 129 -2.37 -3.57 7.62
N TRP A 130 -1.59 -4.07 6.69
CA TRP A 130 -1.85 -3.89 5.26
C TRP A 130 -3.11 -4.61 4.81
N ARG A 131 -3.43 -5.77 5.36
CA ARG A 131 -4.71 -6.44 5.09
C ARG A 131 -5.89 -5.57 5.51
N TRP A 132 -5.80 -4.94 6.68
CA TRP A 132 -6.84 -4.03 7.14
C TRP A 132 -7.02 -2.85 6.17
N TYR A 133 -5.92 -2.22 5.74
CA TYR A 133 -5.97 -1.10 4.80
C TYR A 133 -6.47 -1.51 3.42
N LEU A 134 -6.13 -2.69 2.94
CA LEU A 134 -6.68 -3.22 1.68
C LEU A 134 -8.20 -3.44 1.78
N CYS A 135 -8.69 -3.93 2.90
CA CYS A 135 -10.12 -4.04 3.13
C CYS A 135 -10.78 -2.67 3.15
N ASN A 136 -10.15 -1.68 3.78
CA ASN A 136 -10.67 -0.31 3.78
C ASN A 136 -10.68 0.30 2.37
N LEU A 137 -9.62 0.10 1.58
CA LEU A 137 -9.58 0.52 0.18
C LEU A 137 -10.78 -0.04 -0.59
N ARG A 138 -11.03 -1.33 -0.48
CA ARG A 138 -12.19 -1.97 -1.11
C ARG A 138 -13.51 -1.35 -0.65
N THR A 139 -13.70 -1.21 0.65
CA THR A 139 -14.93 -0.69 1.25
C THR A 139 -15.20 0.75 0.81
N VAL A 140 -14.18 1.59 0.79
CA VAL A 140 -14.27 2.98 0.35
C VAL A 140 -14.66 3.07 -1.13
N LEU A 141 -14.05 2.24 -1.99
CA LEU A 141 -14.30 2.30 -3.43
C LEU A 141 -15.63 1.67 -3.83
N GLU A 142 -16.02 0.56 -3.20
CA GLU A 142 -17.27 -0.15 -3.55
C GLU A 142 -18.51 0.45 -2.90
N SER A 143 -18.42 0.87 -1.62
CA SER A 143 -19.59 1.29 -0.84
C SER A 143 -19.50 2.68 -0.24
N ARG A 144 -18.39 3.39 -0.44
CA ARG A 144 -18.09 4.69 0.15
C ARG A 144 -18.05 4.71 1.68
N ASN A 145 -17.95 3.55 2.31
CA ASN A 145 -17.77 3.42 3.75
C ASN A 145 -16.28 3.43 4.08
N ASP A 146 -15.89 4.24 5.04
CA ASP A 146 -14.52 4.36 5.49
C ASP A 146 -14.38 3.75 6.88
N MET A 147 -13.65 2.64 6.96
CA MET A 147 -13.45 1.92 8.21
C MET A 147 -12.66 2.71 9.26
N ARG A 148 -11.93 3.75 8.85
CA ARG A 148 -11.21 4.64 9.78
C ARG A 148 -12.17 5.46 10.65
N THR A 149 -13.41 5.66 10.19
CA THR A 149 -14.44 6.39 10.93
C THR A 149 -15.14 5.51 11.95
N VAL A 150 -15.08 4.21 11.81
CA VAL A 150 -15.55 3.23 12.77
C VAL A 150 -14.39 2.94 13.70
N ARG A 151 -14.49 3.34 14.96
CA ARG A 151 -13.41 3.06 15.91
C ARG A 151 -13.17 1.56 16.00
N PRO A 152 -11.92 1.12 15.88
CA PRO A 152 -11.59 -0.24 16.29
C PRO A 152 -11.96 -0.40 17.76
N LEU A 153 -12.57 -1.52 18.05
CA LEU A 153 -12.92 -1.94 19.42
C LEU A 153 -11.66 -2.09 20.28
#